data_40ff0e8981d98de873f0101f54679c92
#
_entry.id   40ff0e8981d98de873f0101f54679c92
#
_cell.length_a   1.000
_cell.length_b   1.000
_cell.length_c   1.000
_cell.angle_alpha   90.00
_cell.angle_beta   90.00
_cell.angle_gamma   90.00
#
_symmetry.space_group_name_H-M   'P 1'
#
loop_
_entity.id
_entity.type
_entity.pdbx_description
1 polymer ?
#
loop_
_entity_poly.entity_id
_entity_poly.type
_entity_poly.pdbx_seq_one_letter_code
_entity_poly.pdbx_strand_id
1 'polypeptide(L)'
;MSVIDLIMLSKILNFFKKTKKAEFKEEVQNTTSFLQETPQFLVKASIGLIILDSNDCILQINSVSSMDLNIPKDYEGSKLVEVFNNGEIINLIKSAKVDRSAEEEIFGVDPGNKSFLVNATYDYESLETTLIFIDITRIRKLENIRKDFIANLSHELRTPVAVIRANSESLVDGALDDKEIAQKFSNAILKNSEKLSYLLEDILNLSTIESGEYNLELTENSISEIFKTSINSVLSNNPDVKIINNISSDIKVICDIKALVQVIDNLLENSVKYGITEESNEIIINMKDQGSKVRFEIEDHGQGISADQRERVFERFFRIQNNNTSVKEGTGLGLSIVKNLVNLMGGSVGNEKAYPEGTIFWFTLNKKN
;
A
#
# COMPACT_ATOMS: atom_id res chain seq x y z
N MET A 1 14.03 -1.98 6.92
CA MET A 1 14.48 -2.59 8.18
C MET A 1 15.04 -1.47 9.05
N SER A 2 14.49 -1.23 10.23
CA SER A 2 15.03 -0.18 11.11
C SER A 2 16.35 -0.66 11.72
N VAL A 3 17.21 0.29 12.11
CA VAL A 3 18.47 0.00 12.82
C VAL A 3 18.21 -0.86 14.07
N ILE A 4 17.02 -0.74 14.65
CA ILE A 4 16.56 -1.52 15.80
C ILE A 4 16.38 -3.00 15.43
N ASP A 5 15.87 -3.31 14.23
CA ASP A 5 15.66 -4.69 13.76
C ASP A 5 17.01 -5.39 13.50
N LEU A 6 18.00 -4.67 12.95
CA LEU A 6 19.35 -5.20 12.74
C LEU A 6 20.08 -5.48 14.08
N ILE A 7 19.91 -4.59 15.06
CA ILE A 7 20.49 -4.74 16.40
C ILE A 7 19.82 -5.90 17.14
N MET A 8 18.50 -6.11 16.94
CA MET A 8 17.78 -7.25 17.52
C MET A 8 18.24 -8.57 16.90
N LEU A 9 18.35 -8.63 15.55
CA LEU A 9 18.88 -9.81 14.86
C LEU A 9 20.31 -10.16 15.30
N SER A 10 21.20 -9.15 15.40
CA SER A 10 22.57 -9.37 15.85
C SER A 10 22.66 -9.86 17.30
N LYS A 11 21.75 -9.40 18.18
CA LYS A 11 21.64 -9.87 19.56
C LYS A 11 21.12 -11.29 19.65
N ILE A 12 20.14 -11.66 18.81
CA ILE A 12 19.62 -13.02 18.72
C ILE A 12 20.69 -13.98 18.23
N LEU A 13 21.41 -13.64 17.16
CA LEU A 13 22.52 -14.44 16.64
C LEU A 13 23.68 -14.57 17.64
N ASN A 14 23.99 -13.48 18.36
CA ASN A 14 25.02 -13.51 19.40
C ASN A 14 24.59 -14.27 20.66
N PHE A 15 23.31 -14.29 20.99
CA PHE A 15 22.76 -15.12 22.07
C PHE A 15 22.95 -16.59 21.78
N PHE A 16 22.59 -17.04 20.56
CA PHE A 16 22.81 -18.44 20.13
C PHE A 16 24.30 -18.81 20.07
N LYS A 17 25.20 -17.86 19.73
CA LYS A 17 26.66 -18.05 19.78
C LYS A 17 27.22 -18.12 21.20
N LYS A 18 26.60 -17.43 22.15
CA LYS A 18 27.12 -17.29 23.53
C LYS A 18 26.64 -18.41 24.46
N THR A 19 25.43 -18.92 24.27
CA THR A 19 24.90 -20.06 25.02
C THR A 19 25.68 -21.35 24.75
N LYS A 20 26.23 -21.51 23.52
CA LYS A 20 27.09 -22.66 23.18
C LYS A 20 28.45 -22.72 23.90
N LYS A 21 28.91 -21.63 24.55
CA LYS A 21 30.28 -21.56 25.12
C LYS A 21 30.36 -21.75 26.64
N ALA A 22 29.28 -21.64 27.37
CA ALA A 22 29.30 -21.55 28.84
C ALA A 22 28.76 -22.79 29.61
N GLU A 23 27.94 -23.66 28.98
CA GLU A 23 27.17 -24.66 29.73
C GLU A 23 27.44 -26.13 29.36
N PHE A 24 28.40 -26.42 28.49
CA PHE A 24 28.60 -27.75 27.92
C PHE A 24 29.46 -28.70 28.78
N LYS A 25 29.70 -28.42 30.05
CA LYS A 25 30.57 -29.28 30.89
C LYS A 25 29.89 -30.01 32.07
N GLU A 26 28.65 -29.74 32.41
CA GLU A 26 28.07 -30.32 33.64
C GLU A 26 26.63 -30.92 33.57
N GLU A 27 25.92 -30.87 32.44
CA GLU A 27 24.49 -31.28 32.37
C GLU A 27 24.12 -32.25 31.23
N VAL A 28 24.85 -33.32 31.04
CA VAL A 28 24.47 -34.38 30.09
C VAL A 28 23.27 -35.23 30.59
N GLN A 29 22.81 -35.07 31.84
CA GLN A 29 21.68 -35.83 32.40
C GLN A 29 20.34 -35.10 32.52
N ASN A 30 20.25 -33.81 32.24
CA ASN A 30 18.99 -33.03 32.32
C ASN A 30 18.52 -32.45 30.99
N THR A 31 19.10 -32.83 29.86
CA THR A 31 18.89 -32.20 28.55
C THR A 31 17.52 -32.49 27.93
N THR A 32 16.77 -33.45 28.41
CA THR A 32 15.44 -33.80 27.88
C THR A 32 14.32 -32.88 28.33
N SER A 33 14.50 -32.11 29.40
CA SER A 33 13.44 -31.17 29.86
C SER A 33 13.59 -29.74 29.34
N PHE A 34 14.79 -29.32 28.91
CA PHE A 34 15.06 -27.99 28.39
C PHE A 34 14.58 -27.78 26.95
N LEU A 35 14.34 -28.87 26.22
CA LEU A 35 13.91 -28.85 24.81
C LEU A 35 12.39 -28.78 24.64
N GLN A 36 11.60 -28.89 25.71
CA GLN A 36 10.13 -28.88 25.62
C GLN A 36 9.48 -27.45 25.60
N GLU A 37 10.19 -26.42 26.01
CA GLU A 37 9.64 -25.05 25.96
C GLU A 37 10.46 -24.21 24.99
N THR A 38 9.94 -24.05 23.77
CA THR A 38 10.43 -22.99 22.86
C THR A 38 10.43 -21.69 23.64
N PRO A 39 11.55 -20.95 23.73
CA PRO A 39 11.58 -19.70 24.47
C PRO A 39 10.44 -18.79 24.04
N GLN A 40 9.57 -18.38 24.97
CA GLN A 40 8.37 -17.58 24.69
C GLN A 40 8.65 -16.33 23.87
N PHE A 41 9.88 -15.82 23.90
CA PHE A 41 10.27 -14.67 23.10
C PHE A 41 10.28 -14.97 21.59
N LEU A 42 10.63 -16.18 21.14
CA LEU A 42 10.58 -16.57 19.73
C LEU A 42 9.14 -16.60 19.21
N VAL A 43 8.23 -17.12 20.05
CA VAL A 43 6.80 -17.13 19.73
C VAL A 43 6.26 -15.69 19.65
N LYS A 44 6.60 -14.84 20.63
CA LYS A 44 6.20 -13.42 20.63
C LYS A 44 6.79 -12.63 19.47
N ALA A 45 7.99 -13.00 19.00
CA ALA A 45 8.63 -12.38 17.85
C ALA A 45 8.17 -12.96 16.50
N SER A 46 7.23 -13.92 16.50
CA SER A 46 6.77 -14.64 15.31
C SER A 46 7.93 -15.26 14.51
N ILE A 47 8.91 -15.83 15.20
CA ILE A 47 10.06 -16.50 14.59
C ILE A 47 9.81 -18.00 14.56
N GLY A 48 9.80 -18.57 13.36
CA GLY A 48 9.73 -20.03 13.16
C GLY A 48 11.08 -20.68 13.39
N LEU A 49 11.08 -21.86 14.00
CA LEU A 49 12.27 -22.68 14.27
C LEU A 49 12.00 -24.14 13.89
N ILE A 50 12.91 -24.73 13.13
CA ILE A 50 12.95 -26.18 12.84
C ILE A 50 14.37 -26.68 13.08
N ILE A 51 14.48 -27.80 13.78
CA ILE A 51 15.75 -28.51 14.00
C ILE A 51 15.67 -29.88 13.31
N LEU A 52 16.67 -30.17 12.49
CA LEU A 52 16.78 -31.39 11.71
C LEU A 52 17.99 -32.22 12.17
N ASP A 53 17.89 -33.55 12.08
CA ASP A 53 19.01 -34.48 12.28
C ASP A 53 19.94 -34.53 11.04
N SER A 54 20.95 -35.40 11.11
CA SER A 54 21.92 -35.62 10.03
C SER A 54 21.28 -36.10 8.70
N ASN A 55 20.08 -36.69 8.75
CA ASN A 55 19.33 -37.24 7.62
C ASN A 55 18.24 -36.28 7.11
N ASP A 56 18.22 -35.07 7.63
CA ASP A 56 17.19 -34.04 7.36
C ASP A 56 15.79 -34.42 7.89
N CYS A 57 15.72 -35.30 8.91
CA CYS A 57 14.48 -35.59 9.62
C CYS A 57 14.22 -34.55 10.71
N ILE A 58 12.96 -34.18 10.90
CA ILE A 58 12.55 -33.15 11.86
C ILE A 58 12.67 -33.71 13.28
N LEU A 59 13.57 -33.11 14.07
CA LEU A 59 13.71 -33.37 15.49
C LEU A 59 12.78 -32.51 16.33
N GLN A 60 12.67 -31.22 15.96
CA GLN A 60 11.87 -30.25 16.69
C GLN A 60 11.35 -29.14 15.79
N ILE A 61 10.16 -28.67 16.10
CA ILE A 61 9.53 -27.53 15.46
C ILE A 61 8.80 -26.70 16.52
N ASN A 62 8.84 -25.36 16.40
CA ASN A 62 8.03 -24.54 17.26
C ASN A 62 6.63 -24.29 16.67
N SER A 63 5.70 -23.78 17.52
CA SER A 63 4.31 -23.54 17.12
C SER A 63 4.18 -22.55 15.95
N VAL A 64 5.09 -21.57 15.83
CA VAL A 64 5.10 -20.57 14.73
C VAL A 64 5.36 -21.28 13.40
N SER A 65 6.43 -22.08 13.30
CA SER A 65 6.73 -22.82 12.06
C SER A 65 5.63 -23.83 11.71
N SER A 66 5.06 -24.51 12.71
CA SER A 66 3.96 -25.45 12.47
C SER A 66 2.74 -24.77 11.85
N MET A 67 2.38 -23.56 12.32
CA MET A 67 1.26 -22.79 11.78
C MET A 67 1.58 -22.15 10.42
N ASP A 68 2.74 -21.50 10.33
CA ASP A 68 3.12 -20.71 9.17
C ASP A 68 3.44 -21.55 7.95
N LEU A 69 3.98 -22.76 8.15
CA LEU A 69 4.33 -23.70 7.08
C LEU A 69 3.32 -24.84 6.92
N ASN A 70 2.22 -24.79 7.70
CA ASN A 70 1.16 -25.81 7.69
C ASN A 70 1.69 -27.26 7.88
N ILE A 71 2.68 -27.42 8.78
CA ILE A 71 3.28 -28.74 9.05
C ILE A 71 2.32 -29.57 9.91
N PRO A 72 2.02 -30.83 9.54
CA PRO A 72 1.17 -31.74 10.32
C PRO A 72 1.72 -31.98 11.74
N LYS A 73 0.83 -32.32 12.68
CA LYS A 73 1.22 -32.56 14.08
C LYS A 73 2.06 -33.81 14.29
N ASP A 74 1.97 -34.74 13.37
CA ASP A 74 2.68 -36.02 13.36
C ASP A 74 3.99 -36.00 12.56
N TYR A 75 4.69 -34.88 12.60
CA TYR A 75 5.92 -34.62 11.84
C TYR A 75 7.17 -35.31 12.39
N GLU A 76 7.17 -35.74 13.65
CA GLU A 76 8.36 -36.27 14.32
C GLU A 76 8.99 -37.47 13.56
N GLY A 77 10.27 -37.35 13.22
CA GLY A 77 11.01 -38.34 12.46
C GLY A 77 10.75 -38.34 10.95
N SER A 78 9.82 -37.51 10.45
CA SER A 78 9.61 -37.37 9.02
C SER A 78 10.71 -36.50 8.40
N LYS A 79 11.09 -36.78 7.15
CA LYS A 79 12.00 -35.85 6.42
C LYS A 79 11.31 -34.54 6.12
N LEU A 80 12.03 -33.43 6.28
CA LEU A 80 11.47 -32.10 6.00
C LEU A 80 10.88 -32.02 4.60
N VAL A 81 11.52 -32.61 3.60
CA VAL A 81 11.05 -32.60 2.19
C VAL A 81 9.71 -33.32 2.00
N GLU A 82 9.36 -34.27 2.85
CA GLU A 82 8.09 -34.99 2.77
C GLU A 82 6.92 -34.19 3.34
N VAL A 83 7.22 -33.37 4.33
CA VAL A 83 6.24 -32.55 5.06
C VAL A 83 6.14 -31.16 4.47
N PHE A 84 7.25 -30.63 4.00
CA PHE A 84 7.35 -29.31 3.42
C PHE A 84 8.25 -29.35 2.18
N ASN A 85 7.62 -29.62 1.03
CA ASN A 85 8.34 -29.77 -0.24
C ASN A 85 8.63 -28.41 -0.88
N ASN A 86 9.76 -27.80 -0.50
CA ASN A 86 10.27 -26.57 -1.10
C ASN A 86 11.72 -26.76 -1.54
N GLY A 87 11.98 -26.64 -2.85
CA GLY A 87 13.29 -26.88 -3.44
C GLY A 87 14.36 -25.87 -2.99
N GLU A 88 13.97 -24.63 -2.71
CA GLU A 88 14.89 -23.57 -2.24
C GLU A 88 15.41 -23.92 -0.84
N ILE A 89 14.54 -24.36 0.07
CA ILE A 89 14.93 -24.79 1.43
C ILE A 89 15.87 -26.02 1.38
N ILE A 90 15.61 -26.98 0.49
CA ILE A 90 16.48 -28.13 0.33
C ILE A 90 17.89 -27.70 -0.12
N ASN A 91 17.98 -26.77 -1.06
CA ASN A 91 19.26 -26.22 -1.51
C ASN A 91 19.96 -25.44 -0.40
N LEU A 92 19.20 -24.66 0.37
CA LEU A 92 19.71 -23.88 1.49
C LEU A 92 20.33 -24.80 2.56
N ILE A 93 19.67 -25.92 2.91
CA ILE A 93 20.20 -26.92 3.84
C ILE A 93 21.52 -27.51 3.31
N LYS A 94 21.60 -27.86 2.01
CA LYS A 94 22.83 -28.35 1.40
C LYS A 94 23.96 -27.34 1.48
N SER A 95 23.68 -26.07 1.18
CA SER A 95 24.66 -24.99 1.28
C SER A 95 25.14 -24.80 2.72
N ALA A 96 24.23 -24.83 3.71
CA ALA A 96 24.59 -24.74 5.12
C ALA A 96 25.49 -25.89 5.60
N LYS A 97 25.26 -27.10 5.09
CA LYS A 97 26.14 -28.26 5.39
C LYS A 97 27.56 -28.10 4.85
N VAL A 98 27.76 -27.29 3.79
CA VAL A 98 29.08 -27.00 3.23
C VAL A 98 29.73 -25.80 3.93
N ASP A 99 28.97 -24.69 4.03
CA ASP A 99 29.49 -23.39 4.45
C ASP A 99 29.21 -23.05 5.92
N ARG A 100 28.67 -23.98 6.71
CA ARG A 100 28.19 -23.86 8.10
C ARG A 100 26.95 -23.01 8.28
N SER A 101 26.69 -22.06 7.40
CA SER A 101 25.52 -21.20 7.45
C SER A 101 25.17 -20.72 6.04
N ALA A 102 23.89 -20.67 5.73
CA ALA A 102 23.36 -20.09 4.50
C ALA A 102 22.08 -19.33 4.82
N GLU A 103 21.78 -18.30 4.03
CA GLU A 103 20.59 -17.48 4.18
C GLU A 103 19.96 -17.22 2.80
N GLU A 104 18.65 -17.35 2.71
CA GLU A 104 17.91 -17.11 1.48
C GLU A 104 16.51 -16.57 1.76
N GLU A 105 16.00 -15.76 0.82
CA GLU A 105 14.61 -15.31 0.85
C GLU A 105 13.74 -16.26 0.03
N ILE A 106 12.71 -16.81 0.65
CA ILE A 106 11.82 -17.82 0.05
C ILE A 106 10.44 -17.20 -0.13
N PHE A 107 9.88 -17.33 -1.32
CA PHE A 107 8.64 -16.69 -1.74
C PHE A 107 7.54 -17.70 -2.02
N GLY A 108 6.30 -17.23 -1.93
CA GLY A 108 5.14 -18.01 -2.37
C GLY A 108 4.81 -19.19 -1.48
N VAL A 109 5.18 -19.14 -0.20
CA VAL A 109 4.93 -20.23 0.74
C VAL A 109 3.47 -20.24 1.16
N ASP A 110 2.80 -21.37 0.95
CA ASP A 110 1.44 -21.63 1.44
C ASP A 110 1.44 -22.06 2.92
N PRO A 111 0.39 -21.68 3.69
CA PRO A 111 -0.80 -20.93 3.28
C PRO A 111 -0.58 -19.42 3.19
N GLY A 112 -1.25 -18.77 2.24
CA GLY A 112 -1.32 -17.31 2.19
C GLY A 112 -0.24 -16.61 1.38
N ASN A 113 0.52 -17.33 0.55
CA ASN A 113 1.57 -16.77 -0.32
C ASN A 113 2.57 -15.93 0.47
N LYS A 114 3.07 -16.48 1.58
CA LYS A 114 4.00 -15.82 2.49
C LYS A 114 5.41 -15.74 1.90
N SER A 115 6.18 -14.78 2.40
CA SER A 115 7.61 -14.61 2.10
C SER A 115 8.40 -14.74 3.39
N PHE A 116 9.42 -15.59 3.39
CA PHE A 116 10.27 -15.82 4.56
C PHE A 116 11.72 -15.50 4.24
N LEU A 117 12.39 -14.86 5.19
CA LEU A 117 13.85 -14.90 5.27
C LEU A 117 14.21 -16.16 6.08
N VAL A 118 14.91 -17.10 5.45
CA VAL A 118 15.28 -18.37 6.08
C VAL A 118 16.80 -18.41 6.26
N ASN A 119 17.22 -18.63 7.49
CA ASN A 119 18.63 -18.89 7.82
C ASN A 119 18.78 -20.35 8.22
N ALA A 120 19.70 -21.06 7.56
CA ALA A 120 20.10 -22.42 7.88
C ALA A 120 21.49 -22.43 8.50
N THR A 121 21.66 -23.06 9.64
CA THR A 121 22.96 -23.24 10.31
C THR A 121 23.19 -24.71 10.59
N TYR A 122 24.35 -25.25 10.17
CA TYR A 122 24.76 -26.63 10.41
C TYR A 122 25.81 -26.69 11.50
N ASP A 123 25.58 -27.57 12.49
CA ASP A 123 26.51 -27.85 13.56
C ASP A 123 27.22 -29.19 13.29
N TYR A 124 28.53 -29.14 13.11
CA TYR A 124 29.34 -30.32 12.82
C TYR A 124 29.57 -31.22 14.05
N GLU A 125 29.35 -30.73 15.28
CA GLU A 125 29.49 -31.52 16.51
C GLU A 125 28.24 -32.35 16.77
N SER A 126 27.05 -31.76 16.68
CA SER A 126 25.76 -32.43 16.85
C SER A 126 25.23 -33.04 15.56
N LEU A 127 25.79 -32.69 14.41
CA LEU A 127 25.31 -33.06 13.06
C LEU A 127 23.86 -32.60 12.81
N GLU A 128 23.44 -31.49 13.43
CA GLU A 128 22.10 -30.94 13.33
C GLU A 128 22.07 -29.73 12.42
N THR A 129 20.95 -29.54 11.70
CA THR A 129 20.65 -28.31 10.96
C THR A 129 19.56 -27.54 11.67
N THR A 130 19.82 -26.31 12.02
CA THR A 130 18.82 -25.37 12.57
C THR A 130 18.36 -24.44 11.49
N LEU A 131 17.04 -24.39 11.23
CA LEU A 131 16.40 -23.48 10.33
C LEU A 131 15.62 -22.44 11.13
N ILE A 132 15.84 -21.15 10.82
CA ILE A 132 15.13 -20.02 11.41
C ILE A 132 14.34 -19.34 10.29
N PHE A 133 13.02 -19.18 10.49
CA PHE A 133 12.10 -18.55 9.55
C PHE A 133 11.61 -17.22 10.12
N ILE A 134 11.79 -16.17 9.37
CA ILE A 134 11.30 -14.83 9.70
C ILE A 134 10.29 -14.41 8.63
N ASP A 135 9.03 -14.20 9.00
CA ASP A 135 8.00 -13.72 8.06
C ASP A 135 8.30 -12.29 7.64
N ILE A 136 8.69 -12.10 6.38
CA ILE A 136 8.98 -10.82 5.75
C ILE A 136 7.88 -10.39 4.77
N THR A 137 6.73 -11.05 4.77
CA THR A 137 5.63 -10.80 3.83
C THR A 137 5.22 -9.34 3.81
N ARG A 138 5.08 -8.72 4.99
CA ARG A 138 4.71 -7.31 5.10
C ARG A 138 5.79 -6.39 4.54
N ILE A 139 7.06 -6.68 4.82
CA ILE A 139 8.20 -5.89 4.33
C ILE A 139 8.24 -5.95 2.80
N ARG A 140 8.11 -7.15 2.24
CA ARG A 140 8.11 -7.37 0.79
C ARG A 140 6.92 -6.71 0.09
N LYS A 141 5.74 -6.75 0.69
CA LYS A 141 4.59 -6.01 0.17
C LYS A 141 4.87 -4.50 0.10
N LEU A 142 5.45 -3.93 1.15
CA LEU A 142 5.80 -2.51 1.19
C LEU A 142 6.89 -2.15 0.16
N GLU A 143 7.91 -3.00 0.00
CA GLU A 143 8.95 -2.82 -1.02
C GLU A 143 8.39 -2.89 -2.44
N ASN A 144 7.50 -3.82 -2.72
CA ASN A 144 6.85 -3.93 -4.02
C ASN A 144 5.96 -2.71 -4.31
N ILE A 145 5.16 -2.27 -3.34
CA ILE A 145 4.37 -1.03 -3.46
C ILE A 145 5.29 0.16 -3.77
N ARG A 146 6.45 0.25 -3.10
CA ARG A 146 7.42 1.32 -3.36
C ARG A 146 8.06 1.22 -4.75
N LYS A 147 8.42 0.01 -5.21
CA LYS A 147 8.96 -0.21 -6.56
C LYS A 147 7.94 0.18 -7.63
N ASP A 148 6.69 -0.26 -7.47
CA ASP A 148 5.60 0.05 -8.39
C ASP A 148 5.30 1.55 -8.41
N PHE A 149 5.36 2.22 -7.25
CA PHE A 149 5.22 3.67 -7.14
C PHE A 149 6.28 4.39 -7.99
N ILE A 150 7.57 4.05 -7.83
CA ILE A 150 8.67 4.69 -8.58
C ILE A 150 8.56 4.41 -10.08
N ALA A 151 8.21 3.19 -10.47
CA ALA A 151 8.03 2.81 -11.87
C ALA A 151 6.89 3.61 -12.52
N ASN A 152 5.73 3.65 -11.88
CA ASN A 152 4.56 4.37 -12.37
C ASN A 152 4.81 5.89 -12.43
N LEU A 153 5.45 6.45 -11.39
CA LEU A 153 5.86 7.86 -11.37
C LEU A 153 6.76 8.20 -12.56
N SER A 154 7.75 7.35 -12.84
CA SER A 154 8.66 7.55 -13.96
C SER A 154 7.92 7.56 -15.30
N HIS A 155 6.91 6.72 -15.46
CA HIS A 155 6.05 6.69 -16.65
C HIS A 155 5.19 7.95 -16.78
N GLU A 156 4.52 8.37 -15.69
CA GLU A 156 3.64 9.54 -15.68
C GLU A 156 4.40 10.85 -15.87
N LEU A 157 5.67 10.95 -15.46
CA LEU A 157 6.54 12.09 -15.73
C LEU A 157 7.08 12.09 -17.17
N ARG A 158 7.45 10.93 -17.71
CA ARG A 158 8.07 10.84 -19.03
C ARG A 158 7.17 11.30 -20.17
N THR A 159 5.88 10.97 -20.09
CA THR A 159 4.90 11.29 -21.14
C THR A 159 4.76 12.80 -21.37
N PRO A 160 4.40 13.65 -20.36
CA PRO A 160 4.29 15.08 -20.55
C PRO A 160 5.62 15.72 -20.96
N VAL A 161 6.75 15.28 -20.42
CA VAL A 161 8.08 15.78 -20.82
C VAL A 161 8.34 15.51 -22.29
N ALA A 162 8.02 14.32 -22.80
CA ALA A 162 8.19 13.97 -24.21
C ALA A 162 7.31 14.84 -25.12
N VAL A 163 6.05 15.13 -24.70
CA VAL A 163 5.13 16.00 -25.45
C VAL A 163 5.63 17.45 -25.45
N ILE A 164 6.07 17.99 -24.31
CA ILE A 164 6.66 19.32 -24.22
C ILE A 164 7.84 19.44 -25.16
N ARG A 165 8.76 18.46 -25.10
CA ARG A 165 9.97 18.43 -25.91
C ARG A 165 9.63 18.40 -27.41
N ALA A 166 8.77 17.47 -27.84
CA ALA A 166 8.41 17.33 -29.26
C ALA A 166 7.74 18.58 -29.84
N ASN A 167 6.81 19.22 -29.07
CA ASN A 167 6.16 20.45 -29.53
C ASN A 167 7.16 21.63 -29.54
N SER A 168 8.10 21.69 -28.58
CA SER A 168 9.13 22.72 -28.58
C SER A 168 10.10 22.56 -29.76
N GLU A 169 10.54 21.33 -30.07
CA GLU A 169 11.36 21.03 -31.24
C GLU A 169 10.64 21.43 -32.53
N SER A 170 9.34 21.12 -32.68
CA SER A 170 8.53 21.51 -33.83
C SER A 170 8.41 23.04 -33.99
N LEU A 171 8.30 23.78 -32.88
CA LEU A 171 8.29 25.26 -32.95
C LEU A 171 9.62 25.81 -33.44
N VAL A 172 10.74 25.24 -32.98
CA VAL A 172 12.09 25.65 -33.40
C VAL A 172 12.35 25.30 -34.86
N ASP A 173 11.83 24.17 -35.35
CA ASP A 173 12.04 23.65 -36.72
C ASP A 173 11.15 24.36 -37.78
N GLY A 174 10.47 25.46 -37.43
CA GLY A 174 9.79 26.29 -38.40
C GLY A 174 8.26 26.47 -38.18
N ALA A 175 7.65 25.76 -37.22
CA ALA A 175 6.22 25.91 -36.94
C ALA A 175 5.86 27.28 -36.36
N LEU A 176 6.83 28.11 -35.97
CA LEU A 176 6.64 29.50 -35.57
C LEU A 176 6.11 30.40 -36.70
N ASP A 177 6.36 30.05 -37.95
CA ASP A 177 5.94 30.81 -39.13
C ASP A 177 4.42 30.67 -39.41
N ASP A 178 3.79 29.62 -38.86
CA ASP A 178 2.34 29.40 -38.93
C ASP A 178 1.71 29.70 -37.55
N LYS A 179 0.95 30.77 -37.48
CA LYS A 179 0.36 31.27 -36.24
C LYS A 179 -0.59 30.21 -35.58
N GLU A 180 -1.38 29.51 -36.37
CA GLU A 180 -2.35 28.53 -35.83
C GLU A 180 -1.60 27.30 -35.27
N ILE A 181 -0.60 26.80 -35.98
CA ILE A 181 0.23 25.68 -35.55
C ILE A 181 1.06 26.07 -34.33
N ALA A 182 1.67 27.27 -34.34
CA ALA A 182 2.43 27.79 -33.20
C ALA A 182 1.56 27.87 -31.94
N GLN A 183 0.33 28.38 -32.05
CA GLN A 183 -0.62 28.48 -30.95
C GLN A 183 -1.00 27.09 -30.42
N LYS A 184 -1.25 26.11 -31.30
CA LYS A 184 -1.57 24.75 -30.94
C LYS A 184 -0.44 24.09 -30.14
N PHE A 185 0.80 24.23 -30.61
CA PHE A 185 1.97 23.65 -29.93
C PHE A 185 2.24 24.35 -28.60
N SER A 186 2.14 25.66 -28.52
CA SER A 186 2.28 26.43 -27.28
C SER A 186 1.24 26.03 -26.24
N ASN A 187 -0.02 25.87 -26.66
CA ASN A 187 -1.08 25.36 -25.74
C ASN A 187 -0.81 23.94 -25.28
N ALA A 188 -0.29 23.07 -26.14
CA ALA A 188 0.08 21.70 -25.75
C ALA A 188 1.24 21.69 -24.72
N ILE A 189 2.23 22.57 -24.89
CA ILE A 189 3.34 22.75 -23.93
C ILE A 189 2.80 23.23 -22.59
N LEU A 190 1.97 24.28 -22.60
CA LEU A 190 1.37 24.85 -21.39
C LEU A 190 0.58 23.78 -20.61
N LYS A 191 -0.34 23.09 -21.29
CA LYS A 191 -1.17 22.03 -20.69
C LYS A 191 -0.32 20.92 -20.04
N ASN A 192 0.77 20.49 -20.69
CA ASN A 192 1.62 19.43 -20.15
C ASN A 192 2.53 19.93 -19.02
N SER A 193 2.90 21.22 -19.02
CA SER A 193 3.61 21.86 -17.91
C SER A 193 2.74 22.00 -16.67
N GLU A 194 1.46 22.37 -16.83
CA GLU A 194 0.47 22.38 -15.76
C GLU A 194 0.26 20.97 -15.17
N LYS A 195 0.12 19.97 -16.05
CA LYS A 195 0.02 18.56 -15.62
C LYS A 195 1.22 18.11 -14.78
N LEU A 196 2.44 18.50 -15.17
CA LEU A 196 3.66 18.21 -14.37
C LEU A 196 3.63 18.90 -13.02
N SER A 197 3.16 20.14 -12.95
CA SER A 197 3.05 20.89 -11.69
C SER A 197 2.08 20.24 -10.73
N TYR A 198 0.89 19.84 -11.19
CA TYR A 198 -0.08 19.10 -10.38
C TYR A 198 0.46 17.75 -9.88
N LEU A 199 1.16 17.03 -10.76
CA LEU A 199 1.75 15.74 -10.42
C LEU A 199 2.83 15.88 -9.35
N LEU A 200 3.65 16.93 -9.44
CA LEU A 200 4.68 17.24 -8.44
C LEU A 200 4.05 17.61 -7.09
N GLU A 201 2.98 18.42 -7.10
CA GLU A 201 2.25 18.80 -5.89
C GLU A 201 1.61 17.59 -5.21
N ASP A 202 0.97 16.70 -5.99
CA ASP A 202 0.42 15.43 -5.49
C ASP A 202 1.48 14.57 -4.79
N ILE A 203 2.68 14.46 -5.39
CA ILE A 203 3.80 13.68 -4.83
C ILE A 203 4.33 14.30 -3.55
N LEU A 204 4.51 15.62 -3.51
CA LEU A 204 4.98 16.32 -2.32
C LEU A 204 3.96 16.18 -1.17
N ASN A 205 2.67 16.36 -1.45
CA ASN A 205 1.60 16.16 -0.48
C ASN A 205 1.59 14.73 0.05
N LEU A 206 1.69 13.74 -0.84
CA LEU A 206 1.74 12.33 -0.43
C LEU A 206 2.98 12.03 0.42
N SER A 207 4.14 12.57 0.05
CA SER A 207 5.40 12.40 0.79
C SER A 207 5.34 12.99 2.20
N THR A 208 4.79 14.20 2.36
CA THR A 208 4.64 14.86 3.67
C THR A 208 3.62 14.14 4.55
N ILE A 209 2.55 13.61 3.96
CA ILE A 209 1.56 12.81 4.67
C ILE A 209 2.19 11.51 5.18
N GLU A 210 2.99 10.82 4.37
CA GLU A 210 3.59 9.52 4.71
C GLU A 210 4.76 9.62 5.68
N SER A 211 5.52 10.70 5.63
CA SER A 211 6.58 10.97 6.62
C SER A 211 6.01 11.32 8.00
N GLY A 212 4.70 11.58 8.10
CA GLY A 212 4.07 12.07 9.33
C GLY A 212 4.37 13.53 9.63
N GLU A 213 4.95 14.25 8.66
CA GLU A 213 5.28 15.68 8.78
C GLU A 213 4.10 16.60 8.41
N TYR A 214 3.00 16.01 7.91
CA TYR A 214 1.80 16.77 7.56
C TYR A 214 1.10 17.26 8.83
N ASN A 215 1.25 18.53 9.14
CA ASN A 215 0.64 19.16 10.32
C ASN A 215 -0.78 19.62 9.99
N LEU A 216 -1.79 18.88 10.50
CA LEU A 216 -3.19 19.28 10.40
C LEU A 216 -3.52 20.36 11.43
N GLU A 217 -4.16 21.42 10.96
CA GLU A 217 -4.79 22.43 11.81
C GLU A 217 -6.27 22.08 12.02
N LEU A 218 -6.54 21.09 12.90
CA LEU A 218 -7.90 20.64 13.18
C LEU A 218 -8.68 21.70 13.95
N THR A 219 -9.63 22.33 13.28
CA THR A 219 -10.53 23.35 13.82
C THR A 219 -11.97 23.00 13.53
N GLU A 220 -12.90 23.66 14.25
CA GLU A 220 -14.33 23.52 14.02
C GLU A 220 -14.75 24.39 12.84
N ASN A 221 -15.28 23.77 11.79
CA ASN A 221 -15.62 24.45 10.55
C ASN A 221 -17.03 24.13 10.07
N SER A 222 -17.69 25.13 9.46
CA SER A 222 -18.95 24.95 8.74
C SER A 222 -18.68 24.27 7.41
N ILE A 223 -19.30 23.11 7.23
CA ILE A 223 -19.14 22.31 6.01
C ILE A 223 -19.73 22.96 4.78
N SER A 224 -20.86 23.65 4.95
CA SER A 224 -21.59 24.25 3.83
C SER A 224 -20.74 25.25 3.05
N GLU A 225 -19.93 26.07 3.73
CA GLU A 225 -19.07 27.06 3.08
C GLU A 225 -17.93 26.40 2.31
N ILE A 226 -17.33 25.34 2.87
CA ILE A 226 -16.24 24.59 2.25
C ILE A 226 -16.72 23.93 0.96
N PHE A 227 -17.84 23.19 1.01
CA PHE A 227 -18.43 22.59 -0.19
C PHE A 227 -18.80 23.62 -1.23
N LYS A 228 -19.38 24.78 -0.83
CA LYS A 228 -19.74 25.85 -1.76
C LYS A 228 -18.52 26.37 -2.52
N THR A 229 -17.38 26.50 -1.85
CA THR A 229 -16.13 26.96 -2.49
C THR A 229 -15.65 25.96 -3.54
N SER A 230 -15.56 24.67 -3.20
CA SER A 230 -15.15 23.60 -4.13
C SER A 230 -16.14 23.45 -5.30
N ILE A 231 -17.46 23.48 -5.03
CA ILE A 231 -18.49 23.42 -6.05
C ILE A 231 -18.34 24.56 -7.06
N ASN A 232 -18.16 25.79 -6.59
CA ASN A 232 -18.00 26.96 -7.47
C ASN A 232 -16.72 26.84 -8.34
N SER A 233 -15.63 26.33 -7.78
CA SER A 233 -14.38 26.07 -8.51
C SER A 233 -14.61 25.07 -9.65
N VAL A 234 -15.25 23.94 -9.36
CA VAL A 234 -15.53 22.91 -10.35
C VAL A 234 -16.48 23.40 -11.45
N LEU A 235 -17.56 24.10 -11.10
CA LEU A 235 -18.52 24.66 -12.06
C LEU A 235 -17.92 25.74 -12.97
N SER A 236 -16.97 26.53 -12.45
CA SER A 236 -16.25 27.53 -13.26
C SER A 236 -15.46 26.89 -14.40
N ASN A 237 -14.92 25.71 -14.17
CA ASN A 237 -14.14 24.94 -15.14
C ASN A 237 -15.00 23.99 -16.01
N ASN A 238 -16.21 23.66 -15.54
CA ASN A 238 -17.11 22.71 -16.19
C ASN A 238 -18.55 23.25 -16.17
N PRO A 239 -18.89 24.25 -17.01
CA PRO A 239 -20.17 24.97 -16.95
C PRO A 239 -21.39 24.07 -17.29
N ASP A 240 -21.18 22.98 -18.01
CA ASP A 240 -22.25 22.06 -18.42
C ASP A 240 -22.63 21.05 -17.34
N VAL A 241 -21.86 20.97 -16.24
CA VAL A 241 -22.12 20.04 -15.14
C VAL A 241 -23.12 20.63 -14.17
N LYS A 242 -24.07 19.84 -13.74
CA LYS A 242 -25.06 20.19 -12.72
C LYS A 242 -24.71 19.52 -11.40
N ILE A 243 -24.53 20.32 -10.34
CA ILE A 243 -24.26 19.81 -8.99
C ILE A 243 -25.46 20.10 -8.10
N ILE A 244 -26.07 19.04 -7.57
CA ILE A 244 -27.17 19.09 -6.59
C ILE A 244 -26.56 18.95 -5.20
N ASN A 245 -26.56 20.03 -4.43
CA ASN A 245 -25.99 20.08 -3.09
C ASN A 245 -27.09 20.01 -2.03
N ASN A 246 -27.19 18.86 -1.32
CA ASN A 246 -28.13 18.59 -0.25
C ASN A 246 -27.52 18.74 1.16
N ILE A 247 -26.40 19.48 1.29
CA ILE A 247 -25.75 19.68 2.59
C ILE A 247 -26.48 20.75 3.41
N SER A 248 -26.84 20.41 4.64
CA SER A 248 -27.40 21.35 5.60
C SER A 248 -26.35 22.36 6.09
N SER A 249 -26.72 23.64 6.18
CA SER A 249 -25.83 24.74 6.61
C SER A 249 -25.40 24.68 8.07
N ASP A 250 -26.05 23.87 8.92
CA ASP A 250 -25.90 23.95 10.39
C ASP A 250 -24.88 22.94 10.96
N ILE A 251 -24.30 22.08 10.14
CA ILE A 251 -23.36 21.05 10.63
C ILE A 251 -21.93 21.57 10.66
N LYS A 252 -21.33 21.45 11.84
CA LYS A 252 -19.92 21.72 12.08
C LYS A 252 -19.17 20.42 12.34
N VAL A 253 -18.00 20.31 11.73
CA VAL A 253 -17.08 19.18 11.90
C VAL A 253 -15.70 19.65 12.31
N ILE A 254 -14.94 18.74 12.89
CA ILE A 254 -13.54 18.96 13.23
C ILE A 254 -12.70 18.54 12.00
N CYS A 255 -12.12 19.52 11.32
CA CYS A 255 -11.30 19.28 10.13
C CYS A 255 -10.25 20.36 9.93
N ASP A 256 -9.28 20.07 9.11
CA ASP A 256 -8.40 21.06 8.46
C ASP A 256 -9.06 21.50 7.16
N ILE A 257 -9.24 22.82 6.98
CA ILE A 257 -9.96 23.39 5.83
C ILE A 257 -9.24 23.02 4.52
N LYS A 258 -7.91 23.19 4.47
CA LYS A 258 -7.13 22.93 3.24
C LYS A 258 -7.19 21.48 2.84
N ALA A 259 -6.99 20.58 3.81
CA ALA A 259 -7.09 19.13 3.60
C ALA A 259 -8.50 18.73 3.14
N LEU A 260 -9.55 19.32 3.72
CA LEU A 260 -10.92 18.99 3.35
C LEU A 260 -11.29 19.54 1.96
N VAL A 261 -10.87 20.75 1.61
CA VAL A 261 -11.01 21.29 0.24
C VAL A 261 -10.36 20.34 -0.76
N GLN A 262 -9.12 19.90 -0.51
CA GLN A 262 -8.44 18.96 -1.39
C GLN A 262 -9.17 17.62 -1.52
N VAL A 263 -9.77 17.11 -0.44
CA VAL A 263 -10.60 15.90 -0.47
C VAL A 263 -11.81 16.09 -1.38
N ILE A 264 -12.55 17.20 -1.19
CA ILE A 264 -13.76 17.47 -1.95
C ILE A 264 -13.44 17.70 -3.43
N ASP A 265 -12.41 18.49 -3.73
CA ASP A 265 -11.98 18.79 -5.09
C ASP A 265 -11.59 17.52 -5.84
N ASN A 266 -10.77 16.64 -5.23
CA ASN A 266 -10.41 15.35 -5.83
C ASN A 266 -11.62 14.46 -6.12
N LEU A 267 -12.61 14.40 -5.21
CA LEU A 267 -13.81 13.61 -5.41
C LEU A 267 -14.71 14.20 -6.49
N LEU A 268 -14.92 15.51 -6.49
CA LEU A 268 -15.73 16.21 -7.51
C LEU A 268 -15.09 16.10 -8.89
N GLU A 269 -13.78 16.32 -9.01
CA GLU A 269 -13.06 16.16 -10.28
C GLU A 269 -13.14 14.74 -10.81
N ASN A 270 -13.06 13.73 -9.94
CA ASN A 270 -13.28 12.34 -10.34
C ASN A 270 -14.70 12.12 -10.87
N SER A 271 -15.72 12.67 -10.19
CA SER A 271 -17.11 12.56 -10.63
C SER A 271 -17.34 13.29 -11.96
N VAL A 272 -16.76 14.47 -12.18
CA VAL A 272 -16.80 15.16 -13.48
C VAL A 272 -16.13 14.31 -14.56
N LYS A 273 -14.99 13.75 -14.25
CA LYS A 273 -14.17 13.02 -15.21
C LYS A 273 -14.77 11.67 -15.62
N TYR A 274 -15.32 10.95 -14.67
CA TYR A 274 -15.75 9.56 -14.87
C TYR A 274 -17.25 9.35 -14.74
N GLY A 275 -17.94 10.27 -14.05
CA GLY A 275 -19.35 10.19 -13.74
C GLY A 275 -20.28 10.89 -14.74
N ILE A 276 -19.74 11.78 -15.57
CA ILE A 276 -20.53 12.46 -16.61
C ILE A 276 -20.62 11.59 -17.86
N THR A 277 -21.83 11.37 -18.32
CA THR A 277 -22.19 10.59 -19.51
C THR A 277 -23.04 11.44 -20.47
N GLU A 278 -23.37 10.90 -21.66
CA GLU A 278 -24.31 11.54 -22.58
C GLU A 278 -25.73 11.58 -22.01
N GLU A 279 -26.05 10.66 -21.08
CA GLU A 279 -27.39 10.50 -20.49
C GLU A 279 -27.55 11.30 -19.19
N SER A 280 -26.46 11.60 -18.49
CA SER A 280 -26.48 12.36 -17.22
C SER A 280 -25.25 13.21 -17.04
N ASN A 281 -25.49 14.49 -16.74
CA ASN A 281 -24.45 15.47 -16.36
C ASN A 281 -24.61 15.93 -14.91
N GLU A 282 -25.28 15.14 -14.08
CA GLU A 282 -25.57 15.48 -12.69
C GLU A 282 -24.63 14.78 -11.71
N ILE A 283 -24.19 15.55 -10.69
CA ILE A 283 -23.48 15.05 -9.51
C ILE A 283 -24.32 15.45 -8.30
N ILE A 284 -24.59 14.48 -7.42
CA ILE A 284 -25.42 14.69 -6.23
C ILE A 284 -24.53 14.60 -4.97
N ILE A 285 -24.59 15.63 -4.14
CA ILE A 285 -23.86 15.66 -2.88
C ILE A 285 -24.88 15.50 -1.75
N ASN A 286 -24.72 14.46 -0.97
CA ASN A 286 -25.56 14.13 0.18
C ASN A 286 -24.76 14.12 1.48
N MET A 287 -25.48 14.25 2.58
CA MET A 287 -24.93 14.21 3.92
C MET A 287 -25.84 13.38 4.83
N LYS A 288 -25.23 12.54 5.66
CA LYS A 288 -25.92 11.70 6.65
C LYS A 288 -25.29 11.87 8.02
N ASP A 289 -26.08 12.31 8.99
CA ASP A 289 -25.65 12.38 10.38
C ASP A 289 -25.64 10.96 11.00
N GLN A 290 -24.49 10.52 11.50
CA GLN A 290 -24.29 9.22 12.12
C GLN A 290 -24.00 9.34 13.63
N GLY A 291 -24.43 10.43 14.24
CA GLY A 291 -24.23 10.73 15.67
C GLY A 291 -22.86 11.37 15.93
N SER A 292 -21.84 10.60 16.28
CA SER A 292 -20.48 11.13 16.52
C SER A 292 -19.72 11.50 15.25
N LYS A 293 -20.19 11.04 14.08
CA LYS A 293 -19.59 11.31 12.76
C LYS A 293 -20.65 11.81 11.79
N VAL A 294 -20.19 12.54 10.80
CA VAL A 294 -20.99 12.92 9.64
C VAL A 294 -20.40 12.22 8.41
N ARG A 295 -21.25 11.55 7.65
CA ARG A 295 -20.90 10.95 6.37
C ARG A 295 -21.33 11.87 5.22
N PHE A 296 -20.40 12.17 4.34
CA PHE A 296 -20.60 12.92 3.10
C PHE A 296 -20.55 11.94 1.93
N GLU A 297 -21.43 12.10 0.98
CA GLU A 297 -21.55 11.26 -0.20
C GLU A 297 -21.54 12.12 -1.45
N ILE A 298 -20.74 11.74 -2.43
CA ILE A 298 -20.70 12.36 -3.76
C ILE A 298 -21.05 11.25 -4.73
N GLU A 299 -22.22 11.38 -5.34
CA GLU A 299 -22.82 10.41 -6.24
C GLU A 299 -22.72 10.88 -7.68
N ASP A 300 -22.23 10.02 -8.53
CA ASP A 300 -22.18 10.19 -9.99
C ASP A 300 -22.95 9.07 -10.70
N HIS A 301 -23.23 9.28 -11.99
CA HIS A 301 -23.98 8.36 -12.85
C HIS A 301 -23.11 7.76 -13.96
N GLY A 302 -21.81 7.60 -13.70
CA GLY A 302 -20.88 6.96 -14.61
C GLY A 302 -21.06 5.44 -14.70
N GLN A 303 -20.07 4.78 -15.31
CA GLN A 303 -20.07 3.31 -15.49
C GLN A 303 -19.94 2.50 -14.20
N GLY A 304 -19.73 3.16 -13.06
CA GLY A 304 -19.53 2.51 -11.76
C GLY A 304 -18.17 1.81 -11.59
N ILE A 305 -18.01 1.20 -10.43
CA ILE A 305 -16.78 0.47 -10.04
C ILE A 305 -17.17 -0.96 -9.65
N SER A 306 -16.53 -1.96 -10.27
CA SER A 306 -16.76 -3.38 -9.95
C SER A 306 -16.34 -3.71 -8.51
N ALA A 307 -16.96 -4.72 -7.91
CA ALA A 307 -16.76 -5.04 -6.49
C ALA A 307 -15.29 -5.36 -6.14
N ASP A 308 -14.58 -6.03 -7.04
CA ASP A 308 -13.15 -6.39 -6.92
C ASP A 308 -12.20 -5.20 -7.00
N GLN A 309 -12.65 -4.08 -7.59
CA GLN A 309 -11.86 -2.87 -7.78
C GLN A 309 -12.12 -1.80 -6.71
N ARG A 310 -13.19 -1.92 -5.92
CA ARG A 310 -13.62 -0.89 -4.97
C ARG A 310 -12.58 -0.47 -3.93
N GLU A 311 -11.81 -1.42 -3.42
CA GLU A 311 -10.73 -1.11 -2.49
C GLU A 311 -9.50 -0.59 -3.23
N ARG A 312 -9.25 -1.13 -4.42
CA ARG A 312 -8.07 -0.83 -5.22
C ARG A 312 -8.04 0.57 -5.82
N VAL A 313 -9.20 1.21 -6.04
CA VAL A 313 -9.26 2.58 -6.56
C VAL A 313 -8.60 3.61 -5.64
N PHE A 314 -8.39 3.27 -4.36
CA PHE A 314 -7.64 4.08 -3.40
C PHE A 314 -6.13 3.73 -3.35
N GLU A 315 -5.67 2.75 -4.14
CA GLU A 315 -4.25 2.46 -4.30
C GLU A 315 -3.59 3.54 -5.19
N ARG A 316 -2.33 3.84 -4.97
CA ARG A 316 -1.58 4.83 -5.74
C ARG A 316 -1.43 4.38 -7.18
N PHE A 317 -1.63 5.32 -8.13
CA PHE A 317 -1.56 5.08 -9.58
C PHE A 317 -2.53 4.04 -10.12
N PHE A 318 -3.44 3.53 -9.29
CA PHE A 318 -4.44 2.59 -9.77
C PHE A 318 -5.42 3.30 -10.69
N ARG A 319 -5.67 2.66 -11.83
CA ARG A 319 -6.62 3.13 -12.84
C ARG A 319 -7.37 1.94 -13.40
N ILE A 320 -8.68 2.08 -13.54
CA ILE A 320 -9.50 1.06 -14.20
C ILE A 320 -9.19 1.11 -15.68
N GLN A 321 -8.62 0.02 -16.21
CA GLN A 321 -8.34 -0.13 -17.65
C GLN A 321 -9.61 -0.59 -18.36
N ASN A 322 -10.21 0.27 -19.14
CA ASN A 322 -11.32 -0.08 -20.02
C ASN A 322 -10.86 -0.07 -21.47
N ASN A 323 -11.02 -1.18 -22.15
CA ASN A 323 -10.59 -1.37 -23.55
C ASN A 323 -11.32 -0.44 -24.55
N ASN A 324 -12.40 0.26 -24.17
CA ASN A 324 -13.31 0.96 -25.07
C ASN A 324 -13.36 2.49 -24.91
N THR A 325 -12.60 3.08 -23.99
CA THR A 325 -12.61 4.53 -23.82
C THR A 325 -11.21 5.11 -23.98
N SER A 326 -11.12 6.26 -24.68
CA SER A 326 -9.90 7.09 -24.69
C SER A 326 -9.42 7.25 -23.24
N VAL A 327 -8.14 6.99 -23.00
CA VAL A 327 -7.52 7.07 -21.67
C VAL A 327 -7.79 8.46 -21.09
N LYS A 328 -8.81 8.60 -20.23
CA LYS A 328 -9.11 9.86 -19.55
C LYS A 328 -7.88 10.27 -18.73
N GLU A 329 -7.45 11.52 -18.86
CA GLU A 329 -6.25 12.04 -18.18
C GLU A 329 -6.40 11.98 -16.65
N GLY A 330 -5.36 11.55 -15.93
CA GLY A 330 -5.33 11.53 -14.47
C GLY A 330 -4.07 10.86 -13.93
N THR A 331 -3.58 11.31 -12.78
CA THR A 331 -2.36 10.79 -12.14
C THR A 331 -2.58 9.45 -11.42
N GLY A 332 -3.83 9.14 -11.05
CA GLY A 332 -4.14 8.00 -10.18
C GLY A 332 -3.71 8.21 -8.72
N LEU A 333 -3.34 9.43 -8.34
CA LEU A 333 -2.94 9.77 -6.96
C LEU A 333 -4.08 10.38 -6.14
N GLY A 334 -5.03 11.06 -6.78
CA GLY A 334 -6.07 11.84 -6.11
C GLY A 334 -6.86 11.04 -5.05
N LEU A 335 -7.36 9.83 -5.38
CA LEU A 335 -8.11 9.01 -4.42
C LEU A 335 -7.21 8.47 -3.28
N SER A 336 -5.94 8.22 -3.53
CA SER A 336 -5.00 7.84 -2.48
C SER A 336 -4.71 9.01 -1.51
N ILE A 337 -4.65 10.23 -2.02
CA ILE A 337 -4.56 11.46 -1.21
C ILE A 337 -5.82 11.63 -0.37
N VAL A 338 -7.01 11.48 -0.98
CA VAL A 338 -8.29 11.51 -0.25
C VAL A 338 -8.28 10.55 0.93
N LYS A 339 -7.90 9.29 0.70
CA LYS A 339 -7.84 8.26 1.75
C LYS A 339 -6.91 8.66 2.89
N ASN A 340 -5.73 9.15 2.58
CA ASN A 340 -4.74 9.55 3.56
C ASN A 340 -5.19 10.77 4.37
N LEU A 341 -5.69 11.83 3.72
CA LEU A 341 -6.15 13.05 4.39
C LEU A 341 -7.36 12.78 5.29
N VAL A 342 -8.34 12.00 4.81
CA VAL A 342 -9.50 11.63 5.62
C VAL A 342 -9.09 10.80 6.83
N ASN A 343 -8.18 9.84 6.68
CA ASN A 343 -7.65 9.05 7.78
C ASN A 343 -6.90 9.91 8.80
N LEU A 344 -6.08 10.87 8.36
CA LEU A 344 -5.39 11.81 9.24
C LEU A 344 -6.37 12.69 10.02
N MET A 345 -7.52 13.06 9.44
CA MET A 345 -8.60 13.76 10.13
C MET A 345 -9.47 12.84 11.03
N GLY A 346 -9.09 11.56 11.20
CA GLY A 346 -9.80 10.59 12.05
C GLY A 346 -11.10 10.04 11.42
N GLY A 347 -11.27 10.24 10.12
CA GLY A 347 -12.38 9.75 9.34
C GLY A 347 -12.13 8.39 8.68
N SER A 348 -13.04 8.00 7.81
CA SER A 348 -12.95 6.83 6.94
C SER A 348 -13.48 7.18 5.56
N VAL A 349 -13.01 6.50 4.52
CA VAL A 349 -13.41 6.72 3.12
C VAL A 349 -13.76 5.39 2.45
N GLY A 350 -14.65 5.43 1.49
CA GLY A 350 -14.99 4.27 0.68
C GLY A 350 -15.82 4.63 -0.55
N ASN A 351 -16.26 3.62 -1.27
CA ASN A 351 -17.19 3.78 -2.38
C ASN A 351 -18.24 2.67 -2.39
N GLU A 352 -19.37 2.97 -2.96
CA GLU A 352 -20.52 2.09 -3.13
C GLU A 352 -21.07 2.22 -4.56
N LYS A 353 -21.86 1.26 -4.99
CA LYS A 353 -22.56 1.35 -6.28
C LYS A 353 -23.74 2.32 -6.14
N ALA A 354 -23.84 3.30 -7.04
CA ALA A 354 -25.05 4.07 -7.21
C ALA A 354 -26.12 3.26 -7.97
N TYR A 355 -27.36 3.63 -7.84
CA TYR A 355 -28.47 2.97 -8.51
C TYR A 355 -29.18 3.91 -9.49
N PRO A 356 -29.48 3.48 -10.74
CA PRO A 356 -29.24 2.16 -11.33
C PRO A 356 -27.79 1.89 -11.73
N GLU A 357 -27.01 2.91 -12.07
CA GLU A 357 -25.61 2.85 -12.46
C GLU A 357 -24.86 4.07 -11.89
N GLY A 358 -23.54 3.93 -11.67
CA GLY A 358 -22.71 5.00 -11.15
C GLY A 358 -21.93 4.61 -9.88
N THR A 359 -21.31 5.62 -9.27
CA THR A 359 -20.53 5.45 -8.04
C THR A 359 -20.95 6.46 -7.00
N ILE A 360 -21.02 6.03 -5.75
CA ILE A 360 -21.12 6.89 -4.57
C ILE A 360 -19.76 6.83 -3.87
N PHE A 361 -18.96 7.90 -3.97
CA PHE A 361 -17.81 8.07 -3.10
C PHE A 361 -18.26 8.70 -1.79
N TRP A 362 -17.79 8.16 -0.68
CA TRP A 362 -18.14 8.69 0.62
C TRP A 362 -16.94 8.81 1.53
N PHE A 363 -17.02 9.78 2.44
CA PHE A 363 -16.08 9.93 3.55
C PHE A 363 -16.80 10.37 4.82
N THR A 364 -16.18 10.11 5.97
CA THR A 364 -16.71 10.52 7.28
C THR A 364 -15.75 11.47 7.97
N LEU A 365 -16.30 12.40 8.75
CA LEU A 365 -15.54 13.27 9.66
C LEU A 365 -16.18 13.24 11.04
N ASN A 366 -15.37 13.53 12.06
CA ASN A 366 -15.88 13.63 13.43
C ASN A 366 -16.71 14.90 13.59
N LYS A 367 -17.91 14.73 14.15
CA LYS A 367 -18.77 15.83 14.54
C LYS A 367 -18.28 16.38 15.87
N LYS A 368 -18.42 17.70 16.05
CA LYS A 368 -18.27 18.24 17.39
C LYS A 368 -19.47 17.81 18.23
N ASN A 369 -19.21 17.24 19.40
CA ASN A 369 -20.21 16.99 20.44
C ASN A 369 -20.67 18.30 21.08
#